data_8867eb8511a7e8164f2acff2d952565c
#
_entry.id   8867eb8511a7e8164f2acff2d952565c
#
_cell.length_a   1.000
_cell.length_b   1.000
_cell.length_c   1.000
_cell.angle_alpha   90.00
_cell.angle_beta   90.00
_cell.angle_gamma   90.00
#
_symmetry.space_group_name_H-M   'P 1'
#
loop_
_entity.id
_entity.type
_entity.pdbx_description
1 polymer ?
#
loop_
_entity_poly.entity_id
_entity_poly.type
_entity_poly.pdbx_seq_one_letter_code
_entity_poly.pdbx_strand_id
1 'polypeptide(L)'
;MKKLLSMLLAAAMLVSASAMAFAEGTSEKGTIVYGSSTEIGGDFAPSSWWTNNATDKMIRDLTNDYGVTVTNQGGEFVVNPTIAKNIESVVNPDGSKTFTVTINEGLTYNNGEEIKAADFLWAEVFSCSKVAMDTGAKLTGHLTYVGGKDYYDGTATAVSGLRLIDDYTFSVTILADKIPYYYDLRYIQLLPFSLKYWLGEGVELKDDGEGCYFAGDFTKEGIEKQLEYARFNAGEDRVSAGPYNLVAFDKGSLQATLTIN
;
A
#
# COMPACT_ATOMS: atom_id res chain seq x y z
N MET A 1 10.11 -20.90 59.04
CA MET A 1 10.70 -19.83 58.23
C MET A 1 10.55 -20.08 56.69
N LYS A 2 10.99 -21.23 56.16
CA LYS A 2 10.88 -21.51 54.71
C LYS A 2 9.46 -21.49 54.14
N LYS A 3 8.44 -21.98 54.85
CA LYS A 3 7.03 -21.97 54.43
C LYS A 3 6.40 -20.57 54.44
N LEU A 4 6.81 -19.71 55.37
CA LEU A 4 6.35 -18.33 55.47
C LEU A 4 6.95 -17.48 54.31
N LEU A 5 8.21 -17.74 53.95
CA LEU A 5 8.90 -17.07 52.85
C LEU A 5 8.29 -17.45 51.48
N SER A 6 7.92 -18.73 51.29
CA SER A 6 7.25 -19.19 50.07
C SER A 6 5.82 -18.62 49.90
N MET A 7 5.07 -18.47 51.03
CA MET A 7 3.75 -17.80 50.98
C MET A 7 3.86 -16.31 50.68
N LEU A 8 4.86 -15.62 51.21
CA LEU A 8 5.13 -14.21 50.89
C LEU A 8 5.55 -14.01 49.42
N LEU A 9 6.37 -14.93 48.89
CA LEU A 9 6.75 -14.89 47.46
C LEU A 9 5.55 -15.16 46.54
N ALA A 10 4.69 -16.12 46.89
CA ALA A 10 3.47 -16.42 46.13
C ALA A 10 2.45 -15.26 46.18
N ALA A 11 2.31 -14.60 47.34
CA ALA A 11 1.49 -13.41 47.48
C ALA A 11 2.03 -12.20 46.69
N ALA A 12 3.37 -12.02 46.65
CA ALA A 12 4.01 -10.98 45.84
C ALA A 12 3.85 -11.23 44.34
N MET A 13 3.91 -12.48 43.88
CA MET A 13 3.64 -12.83 42.50
C MET A 13 2.16 -12.67 42.10
N LEU A 14 1.22 -12.95 43.01
CA LEU A 14 -0.21 -12.69 42.79
C LEU A 14 -0.52 -11.19 42.73
N VAL A 15 0.14 -10.37 43.55
CA VAL A 15 -0.01 -8.90 43.50
C VAL A 15 0.65 -8.32 42.28
N SER A 16 1.77 -8.87 41.77
CA SER A 16 2.39 -8.42 40.53
C SER A 16 1.62 -8.90 39.29
N ALA A 17 0.91 -10.03 39.36
CA ALA A 17 0.02 -10.47 38.27
C ALA A 17 -1.31 -9.68 38.21
N SER A 18 -1.78 -9.16 39.34
CA SER A 18 -2.96 -8.28 39.41
C SER A 18 -2.62 -6.80 39.14
N ALA A 19 -1.35 -6.43 39.15
CA ALA A 19 -0.86 -5.10 38.78
C ALA A 19 -0.61 -4.94 37.26
N MET A 20 -0.91 -5.96 36.45
CA MET A 20 -1.42 -5.68 35.10
C MET A 20 -2.87 -5.17 35.25
N ALA A 21 -3.00 -4.08 36.00
CA ALA A 21 -4.17 -3.28 35.96
C ALA A 21 -4.38 -3.00 34.46
N PHE A 22 -5.48 -3.49 33.93
CA PHE A 22 -6.14 -2.83 32.84
C PHE A 22 -6.14 -1.35 33.27
N ALA A 23 -5.26 -0.55 32.67
CA ALA A 23 -5.49 0.87 32.65
C ALA A 23 -6.90 0.96 32.06
N GLU A 24 -7.91 1.23 32.88
CA GLU A 24 -9.16 1.77 32.41
C GLU A 24 -8.76 3.08 31.73
N GLY A 25 -8.32 2.95 30.46
CA GLY A 25 -8.29 4.09 29.59
C GLY A 25 -9.74 4.55 29.59
N THR A 26 -9.98 5.70 30.16
CA THR A 26 -11.24 6.44 29.96
C THR A 26 -11.27 6.78 28.48
N SER A 27 -11.64 5.79 27.65
CA SER A 27 -11.87 6.06 26.22
C SER A 27 -13.09 6.97 26.19
N GLU A 28 -12.93 8.16 25.65
CA GLU A 28 -14.07 8.97 25.27
C GLU A 28 -15.01 8.12 24.41
N LYS A 29 -16.31 8.32 24.56
CA LYS A 29 -17.32 7.51 23.86
C LYS A 29 -17.07 7.59 22.36
N GLY A 30 -16.70 6.46 21.73
CA GLY A 30 -16.32 6.39 20.32
C GLY A 30 -14.83 6.24 20.04
N THR A 31 -13.95 6.23 21.05
CA THR A 31 -12.50 6.00 20.89
C THR A 31 -12.16 4.54 21.18
N ILE A 32 -11.37 3.94 20.30
CA ILE A 32 -10.80 2.59 20.49
C ILE A 32 -9.29 2.76 20.65
N VAL A 33 -8.74 2.21 21.74
CA VAL A 33 -7.30 2.14 21.96
C VAL A 33 -6.83 0.72 21.67
N TYR A 34 -5.92 0.58 20.72
CA TYR A 34 -5.34 -0.70 20.34
C TYR A 34 -3.86 -0.75 20.70
N GLY A 35 -3.45 -1.75 21.48
CA GLY A 35 -2.05 -1.99 21.84
C GLY A 35 -1.41 -3.00 20.90
N SER A 36 -0.24 -2.67 20.37
CA SER A 36 0.60 -3.57 19.57
C SER A 36 1.85 -3.98 20.35
N SER A 37 2.28 -5.24 20.18
CA SER A 37 3.55 -5.73 20.74
C SER A 37 4.78 -5.33 19.93
N THR A 38 4.57 -4.78 18.72
CA THR A 38 5.64 -4.27 17.83
C THR A 38 5.58 -2.76 17.85
N GLU A 39 6.71 -2.12 18.07
CA GLU A 39 6.82 -0.66 18.01
C GLU A 39 6.44 -0.10 16.64
N ILE A 40 5.83 1.07 16.60
CA ILE A 40 5.54 1.79 15.36
C ILE A 40 6.87 2.34 14.82
N GLY A 41 7.22 2.00 13.58
CA GLY A 41 8.43 2.50 12.91
C GLY A 41 8.25 3.90 12.35
N GLY A 42 7.01 4.27 12.00
CA GLY A 42 6.63 5.56 11.45
C GLY A 42 6.84 5.69 9.93
N ASP A 43 7.16 4.61 9.25
CA ASP A 43 7.20 4.58 7.78
C ASP A 43 5.86 4.09 7.25
N PHE A 44 5.03 5.02 6.82
CA PHE A 44 3.67 4.76 6.33
C PHE A 44 3.60 4.68 4.81
N ALA A 45 4.72 4.28 4.16
CA ALA A 45 4.78 4.10 2.71
C ALA A 45 3.82 3.02 2.20
N PRO A 46 3.39 3.09 0.94
CA PRO A 46 2.59 2.04 0.32
C PRO A 46 3.27 0.68 0.44
N SER A 47 2.47 -0.34 0.80
CA SER A 47 2.98 -1.70 0.92
C SER A 47 4.24 -1.83 1.82
N SER A 48 5.15 -2.74 1.50
CA SER A 48 6.40 -2.95 2.25
C SER A 48 7.63 -2.50 1.44
N TRP A 49 7.51 -1.39 0.73
CA TRP A 49 8.53 -0.96 -0.23
C TRP A 49 9.89 -0.69 0.41
N TRP A 50 9.94 -0.07 1.57
CA TRP A 50 11.18 0.23 2.29
C TRP A 50 11.33 -0.57 3.57
N THR A 51 10.24 -0.70 4.33
CA THR A 51 10.22 -1.38 5.63
C THR A 51 9.12 -2.42 5.68
N ASN A 52 9.29 -3.43 6.53
CA ASN A 52 8.30 -4.47 6.78
C ASN A 52 7.95 -4.54 8.28
N ASN A 53 7.62 -3.37 8.87
CA ASN A 53 7.16 -3.30 10.24
C ASN A 53 5.68 -3.70 10.32
N ALA A 54 5.34 -4.62 11.23
CA ALA A 54 3.98 -5.17 11.34
C ALA A 54 2.96 -4.13 11.79
N THR A 55 3.32 -3.23 12.71
CA THR A 55 2.41 -2.19 13.20
C THR A 55 2.21 -1.08 12.18
N ASP A 56 3.28 -0.65 11.48
CA ASP A 56 3.15 0.28 10.35
C ASP A 56 2.25 -0.30 9.25
N LYS A 57 2.38 -1.61 8.99
CA LYS A 57 1.49 -2.29 8.03
C LYS A 57 0.03 -2.23 8.46
N MET A 58 -0.29 -2.47 9.73
CA MET A 58 -1.68 -2.37 10.22
C MET A 58 -2.25 -0.96 10.01
N ILE A 59 -1.46 0.07 10.26
CA ILE A 59 -1.86 1.47 10.04
C ILE A 59 -2.08 1.72 8.54
N ARG A 60 -1.16 1.25 7.70
CA ARG A 60 -1.30 1.37 6.23
C ARG A 60 -2.55 0.66 5.71
N ASP A 61 -2.86 -0.53 6.21
CA ASP A 61 -4.04 -1.31 5.81
C ASP A 61 -5.37 -0.60 6.21
N LEU A 62 -5.36 0.22 7.25
CA LEU A 62 -6.49 1.04 7.65
C LEU A 62 -6.62 2.34 6.85
N THR A 63 -5.52 2.86 6.34
CA THR A 63 -5.48 4.16 5.62
C THR A 63 -5.46 4.01 4.11
N ASN A 64 -5.21 2.80 3.58
CA ASN A 64 -5.20 2.54 2.15
C ASN A 64 -6.12 1.34 1.87
N ASP A 65 -7.15 1.60 1.12
CA ASP A 65 -8.13 0.60 0.69
C ASP A 65 -8.46 0.83 -0.79
N TYR A 66 -9.65 0.43 -1.22
CA TYR A 66 -10.08 0.51 -2.60
C TYR A 66 -9.29 -0.42 -3.55
N GLY A 67 -8.88 -1.57 -3.02
CA GLY A 67 -8.28 -2.62 -3.85
C GLY A 67 -9.24 -3.11 -4.94
N VAL A 68 -8.72 -3.25 -6.16
CA VAL A 68 -9.44 -3.83 -7.31
C VAL A 68 -9.95 -5.24 -6.99
N THR A 69 -9.14 -6.01 -6.28
CA THR A 69 -9.53 -7.29 -5.69
C THR A 69 -9.27 -7.29 -4.20
N VAL A 70 -10.06 -8.07 -3.47
CA VAL A 70 -9.94 -8.25 -2.02
C VAL A 70 -9.90 -9.72 -1.67
N THR A 71 -9.40 -10.04 -0.49
CA THR A 71 -9.47 -11.41 0.04
C THR A 71 -10.76 -11.56 0.85
N ASN A 72 -11.62 -12.51 0.48
CA ASN A 72 -12.82 -12.83 1.23
C ASN A 72 -12.52 -13.60 2.53
N GLN A 73 -13.55 -13.86 3.34
CA GLN A 73 -13.39 -14.61 4.60
C GLN A 73 -12.93 -16.06 4.39
N GLY A 74 -13.11 -16.62 3.20
CA GLY A 74 -12.62 -17.95 2.82
C GLY A 74 -11.16 -17.97 2.37
N GLY A 75 -10.49 -16.81 2.30
CA GLY A 75 -9.11 -16.68 1.81
C GLY A 75 -8.99 -16.64 0.28
N GLU A 76 -10.10 -16.49 -0.44
CA GLU A 76 -10.12 -16.39 -1.90
C GLU A 76 -9.97 -14.93 -2.34
N PHE A 77 -9.24 -14.72 -3.43
CA PHE A 77 -9.21 -13.41 -4.10
C PHE A 77 -10.48 -13.24 -4.92
N VAL A 78 -11.23 -12.19 -4.65
CA VAL A 78 -12.48 -11.87 -5.34
C VAL A 78 -12.44 -10.42 -5.83
N VAL A 79 -13.16 -10.15 -6.91
CA VAL A 79 -13.32 -8.80 -7.43
C VAL A 79 -14.05 -7.93 -6.41
N ASN A 80 -13.57 -6.72 -6.20
CA ASN A 80 -14.24 -5.74 -5.37
C ASN A 80 -15.20 -4.88 -6.22
N PRO A 81 -16.51 -5.12 -6.18
CA PRO A 81 -17.47 -4.44 -7.06
C PRO A 81 -17.68 -2.97 -6.70
N THR A 82 -17.21 -2.53 -5.52
CA THR A 82 -17.25 -1.10 -5.18
C THR A 82 -16.17 -0.31 -5.90
N ILE A 83 -15.13 -0.98 -6.39
CA ILE A 83 -13.98 -0.37 -7.07
C ILE A 83 -13.97 -0.75 -8.55
N ALA A 84 -14.00 -2.04 -8.86
CA ALA A 84 -13.95 -2.53 -10.23
C ALA A 84 -15.36 -2.71 -10.80
N LYS A 85 -15.69 -1.91 -11.81
CA LYS A 85 -16.90 -2.04 -12.61
C LYS A 85 -16.86 -3.28 -13.49
N ASN A 86 -15.68 -3.58 -14.05
CA ASN A 86 -15.45 -4.74 -14.90
C ASN A 86 -13.99 -5.18 -14.83
N ILE A 87 -13.76 -6.49 -14.92
CA ILE A 87 -12.44 -7.09 -15.11
C ILE A 87 -12.56 -8.15 -16.20
N GLU A 88 -11.80 -7.97 -17.26
CA GLU A 88 -11.62 -8.94 -18.32
C GLU A 88 -10.21 -9.52 -18.27
N SER A 89 -10.04 -10.75 -18.71
CA SER A 89 -8.72 -11.33 -18.82
C SER A 89 -8.56 -12.19 -20.04
N VAL A 90 -7.34 -12.17 -20.61
CA VAL A 90 -6.99 -12.99 -21.77
C VAL A 90 -5.60 -13.61 -21.54
N VAL A 91 -5.48 -14.88 -21.90
CA VAL A 91 -4.17 -15.54 -21.99
C VAL A 91 -3.61 -15.29 -23.37
N ASN A 92 -2.42 -14.71 -23.42
CA ASN A 92 -1.74 -14.38 -24.65
C ASN A 92 -1.06 -15.60 -25.28
N PRO A 93 -0.69 -15.58 -26.58
CA PRO A 93 -0.04 -16.70 -27.24
C PRO A 93 1.30 -17.14 -26.62
N ASP A 94 2.00 -16.23 -25.95
CA ASP A 94 3.25 -16.50 -25.23
C ASP A 94 3.04 -17.05 -23.81
N GLY A 95 1.77 -17.26 -23.41
CA GLY A 95 1.40 -17.75 -22.07
C GLY A 95 1.30 -16.66 -21.00
N SER A 96 1.64 -15.41 -21.30
CA SER A 96 1.39 -14.30 -20.42
C SER A 96 -0.11 -14.06 -20.27
N LYS A 97 -0.55 -13.33 -19.23
CA LYS A 97 -1.97 -13.03 -19.02
C LYS A 97 -2.18 -11.54 -18.83
N THR A 98 -3.07 -10.99 -19.64
CA THR A 98 -3.51 -9.61 -19.54
C THR A 98 -4.82 -9.52 -18.79
N PHE A 99 -4.88 -8.65 -17.81
CA PHE A 99 -6.11 -8.22 -17.15
C PHE A 99 -6.41 -6.79 -17.55
N THR A 100 -7.62 -6.55 -18.01
CA THR A 100 -8.15 -5.21 -18.28
C THR A 100 -9.17 -4.88 -17.21
N VAL A 101 -8.93 -3.79 -16.49
CA VAL A 101 -9.73 -3.35 -15.35
C VAL A 101 -10.38 -2.02 -15.69
N THR A 102 -11.70 -1.95 -15.57
CA THR A 102 -12.43 -0.68 -15.57
C THR A 102 -12.91 -0.40 -14.16
N ILE A 103 -12.51 0.72 -13.59
CA ILE A 103 -12.93 1.15 -12.24
C ILE A 103 -14.23 1.94 -12.30
N ASN A 104 -14.91 2.05 -11.15
CA ASN A 104 -16.06 2.92 -11.01
C ASN A 104 -15.61 4.39 -11.01
N GLU A 105 -16.43 5.23 -11.60
CA GLU A 105 -16.26 6.69 -11.56
C GLU A 105 -16.67 7.26 -10.19
N GLY A 106 -16.15 8.43 -9.84
CA GLY A 106 -16.52 9.16 -8.62
C GLY A 106 -15.91 8.61 -7.33
N LEU A 107 -14.92 7.72 -7.42
CA LEU A 107 -14.08 7.35 -6.28
C LEU A 107 -13.20 8.55 -5.90
N THR A 108 -13.06 8.83 -4.62
CA THR A 108 -12.28 9.99 -4.15
C THR A 108 -11.33 9.61 -3.02
N TYR A 109 -10.23 10.34 -2.94
CA TYR A 109 -9.39 10.41 -1.75
C TYR A 109 -10.07 11.23 -0.63
N ASN A 110 -9.51 11.18 0.57
CA ASN A 110 -9.96 11.95 1.73
C ASN A 110 -9.92 13.48 1.52
N ASN A 111 -9.12 13.97 0.59
CA ASN A 111 -9.05 15.39 0.21
C ASN A 111 -10.06 15.80 -0.88
N GLY A 112 -10.88 14.85 -1.36
CA GLY A 112 -11.89 15.06 -2.40
C GLY A 112 -11.35 14.99 -3.83
N GLU A 113 -10.06 14.76 -4.06
CA GLU A 113 -9.53 14.51 -5.40
C GLU A 113 -10.05 13.17 -5.93
N GLU A 114 -10.44 13.14 -7.21
CA GLU A 114 -10.95 11.95 -7.86
C GLU A 114 -9.85 10.93 -8.12
N ILE A 115 -10.15 9.65 -7.83
CA ILE A 115 -9.26 8.53 -8.10
C ILE A 115 -9.47 8.06 -9.54
N LYS A 116 -8.37 7.95 -10.29
CA LYS A 116 -8.35 7.54 -11.70
C LYS A 116 -7.51 6.29 -11.90
N ALA A 117 -7.58 5.72 -13.10
CA ALA A 117 -6.81 4.54 -13.49
C ALA A 117 -5.30 4.72 -13.29
N ALA A 118 -4.77 5.93 -13.52
CA ALA A 118 -3.37 6.26 -13.30
C ALA A 118 -2.93 6.04 -11.84
N ASP A 119 -3.83 6.27 -10.86
CA ASP A 119 -3.53 6.11 -9.45
C ASP A 119 -3.29 4.65 -9.04
N PHE A 120 -3.85 3.70 -9.78
CA PHE A 120 -3.61 2.28 -9.59
C PHE A 120 -2.33 1.79 -10.27
N LEU A 121 -1.93 2.43 -11.38
CA LEU A 121 -0.83 1.95 -12.21
C LEU A 121 0.53 2.51 -11.85
N TRP A 122 0.61 3.77 -11.41
CA TRP A 122 1.92 4.40 -11.21
C TRP A 122 2.80 3.63 -10.22
N ALA A 123 2.19 3.06 -9.18
CA ALA A 123 2.90 2.26 -8.18
C ALA A 123 3.57 1.02 -8.82
N GLU A 124 2.93 0.44 -9.82
CA GLU A 124 3.46 -0.73 -10.53
C GLU A 124 4.57 -0.33 -11.51
N VAL A 125 4.41 0.80 -12.23
CA VAL A 125 5.50 1.35 -13.06
C VAL A 125 6.68 1.76 -12.19
N PHE A 126 6.43 2.39 -11.02
CA PHE A 126 7.46 2.71 -10.03
C PHE A 126 8.20 1.44 -9.59
N SER A 127 7.47 0.35 -9.33
CA SER A 127 8.05 -0.93 -8.93
C SER A 127 8.92 -1.59 -10.01
N CYS A 128 8.80 -1.16 -11.26
CA CYS A 128 9.65 -1.60 -12.38
C CYS A 128 10.86 -0.68 -12.60
N SER A 129 10.94 0.46 -11.93
CA SER A 129 11.95 1.46 -12.23
C SER A 129 13.24 1.30 -11.43
N LYS A 130 14.38 1.58 -12.06
CA LYS A 130 15.66 1.67 -11.37
C LYS A 130 15.70 2.87 -10.40
N VAL A 131 15.02 3.96 -10.73
CA VAL A 131 14.91 5.15 -9.86
C VAL A 131 14.32 4.78 -8.51
N ALA A 132 13.26 3.95 -8.49
CA ALA A 132 12.69 3.46 -7.23
C ALA A 132 13.71 2.69 -6.38
N MET A 133 14.49 1.81 -7.00
CA MET A 133 15.51 1.03 -6.29
C MET A 133 16.64 1.93 -5.75
N ASP A 134 17.01 2.97 -6.48
CA ASP A 134 18.02 3.94 -6.07
C ASP A 134 17.58 4.79 -4.86
N THR A 135 16.25 4.87 -4.57
CA THR A 135 15.72 5.42 -3.29
C THR A 135 15.78 4.44 -2.12
N GLY A 136 16.28 3.23 -2.34
CA GLY A 136 16.35 2.16 -1.33
C GLY A 136 15.09 1.30 -1.22
N ALA A 137 14.13 1.46 -2.14
CA ALA A 137 12.95 0.60 -2.20
C ALA A 137 13.31 -0.83 -2.60
N LYS A 138 12.59 -1.83 -2.07
CA LYS A 138 12.80 -3.26 -2.32
C LYS A 138 11.63 -3.80 -3.15
N LEU A 139 11.63 -3.47 -4.44
CA LEU A 139 10.52 -3.74 -5.33
C LEU A 139 10.92 -4.77 -6.40
N THR A 140 9.95 -5.52 -6.89
CA THR A 140 10.17 -6.63 -7.83
C THR A 140 9.21 -6.62 -9.01
N GLY A 141 8.53 -5.51 -9.27
CA GLY A 141 7.58 -5.37 -10.39
C GLY A 141 8.24 -5.67 -11.75
N HIS A 142 9.51 -5.28 -11.91
CA HIS A 142 10.30 -5.61 -13.10
C HIS A 142 10.47 -7.11 -13.38
N LEU A 143 10.22 -7.98 -12.40
CA LEU A 143 10.20 -9.44 -12.55
C LEU A 143 8.78 -10.00 -12.67
N THR A 144 7.76 -9.16 -12.70
CA THR A 144 6.36 -9.57 -12.68
C THR A 144 5.64 -9.21 -13.96
N TYR A 145 5.87 -8.00 -14.46
CA TYR A 145 5.16 -7.44 -15.60
C TYR A 145 5.94 -7.59 -16.90
N VAL A 146 5.24 -7.85 -18.00
CA VAL A 146 5.85 -7.88 -19.34
C VAL A 146 6.50 -6.52 -19.62
N GLY A 147 7.73 -6.55 -20.16
CA GLY A 147 8.53 -5.34 -20.42
C GLY A 147 9.11 -4.67 -19.15
N GLY A 148 8.76 -5.14 -17.96
CA GLY A 148 9.27 -4.56 -16.72
C GLY A 148 10.79 -4.65 -16.59
N LYS A 149 11.36 -5.78 -16.98
CA LYS A 149 12.82 -5.96 -16.96
C LYS A 149 13.55 -5.05 -17.94
N ASP A 150 13.01 -4.89 -19.14
CA ASP A 150 13.62 -4.04 -20.16
C ASP A 150 13.59 -2.55 -19.75
N TYR A 151 12.48 -2.12 -19.11
CA TYR A 151 12.36 -0.79 -18.51
C TYR A 151 13.37 -0.60 -17.35
N TYR A 152 13.50 -1.59 -16.47
CA TYR A 152 14.47 -1.57 -15.37
C TYR A 152 15.93 -1.47 -15.88
N ASP A 153 16.27 -2.25 -16.90
CA ASP A 153 17.61 -2.29 -17.50
C ASP A 153 17.87 -1.04 -18.38
N GLY A 154 16.87 -0.21 -18.65
CA GLY A 154 16.97 0.97 -19.52
C GLY A 154 17.05 0.62 -21.01
N THR A 155 16.64 -0.57 -21.43
CA THR A 155 16.58 -1.01 -22.83
C THR A 155 15.22 -0.67 -23.47
N ALA A 156 14.20 -0.37 -22.63
CA ALA A 156 12.92 0.18 -23.05
C ALA A 156 12.62 1.48 -22.30
N THR A 157 11.84 2.37 -22.91
CA THR A 157 11.41 3.65 -22.35
C THR A 157 10.10 3.56 -21.57
N ALA A 158 9.36 2.45 -21.73
CA ALA A 158 8.07 2.21 -21.09
C ALA A 158 7.92 0.74 -20.68
N VAL A 159 7.01 0.47 -19.73
CA VAL A 159 6.64 -0.89 -19.32
C VAL A 159 5.49 -1.37 -20.20
N SER A 160 5.77 -2.18 -21.20
CA SER A 160 4.79 -2.59 -22.22
C SER A 160 3.61 -3.41 -21.67
N GLY A 161 3.80 -4.10 -20.55
CA GLY A 161 2.74 -4.84 -19.88
C GLY A 161 1.84 -4.00 -18.98
N LEU A 162 2.09 -2.70 -18.84
CA LEU A 162 1.26 -1.78 -18.06
C LEU A 162 0.72 -0.70 -19.00
N ARG A 163 -0.62 -0.60 -19.13
CA ARG A 163 -1.26 0.28 -20.10
C ARG A 163 -2.34 1.14 -19.44
N LEU A 164 -2.27 2.43 -19.67
CA LEU A 164 -3.31 3.39 -19.30
C LEU A 164 -4.19 3.64 -20.53
N ILE A 165 -5.39 3.06 -20.52
CA ILE A 165 -6.28 3.06 -21.71
C ILE A 165 -7.10 4.35 -21.75
N ASP A 166 -7.70 4.71 -20.61
CA ASP A 166 -8.42 5.97 -20.40
C ASP A 166 -8.41 6.33 -18.89
N ASP A 167 -9.16 7.35 -18.51
CA ASP A 167 -9.22 7.84 -17.11
C ASP A 167 -9.67 6.78 -16.10
N TYR A 168 -10.41 5.76 -16.53
CA TYR A 168 -11.01 4.74 -15.66
C TYR A 168 -10.67 3.31 -16.07
N THR A 169 -9.88 3.14 -17.13
CA THR A 169 -9.53 1.83 -17.65
C THR A 169 -8.03 1.68 -17.80
N PHE A 170 -7.50 0.60 -17.27
CA PHE A 170 -6.10 0.23 -17.41
C PHE A 170 -5.95 -1.27 -17.66
N SER A 171 -4.78 -1.70 -18.10
CA SER A 171 -4.46 -3.12 -18.15
C SER A 171 -3.09 -3.43 -17.60
N VAL A 172 -2.96 -4.66 -17.07
CA VAL A 172 -1.71 -5.23 -16.59
C VAL A 172 -1.48 -6.59 -17.24
N THR A 173 -0.30 -6.82 -17.78
CA THR A 173 0.10 -8.08 -18.39
C THR A 173 1.19 -8.73 -17.55
N ILE A 174 0.86 -9.89 -17.00
CA ILE A 174 1.72 -10.67 -16.11
C ILE A 174 2.51 -11.69 -16.93
N LEU A 175 3.79 -11.82 -16.63
CA LEU A 175 4.66 -12.82 -17.25
C LEU A 175 4.13 -14.25 -17.06
N ALA A 176 4.28 -15.09 -18.09
CA ALA A 176 3.77 -16.46 -18.11
C ALA A 176 4.28 -17.33 -16.93
N ASP A 177 5.53 -17.13 -16.52
CA ASP A 177 6.15 -17.86 -15.40
C ASP A 177 5.64 -17.44 -14.02
N LYS A 178 4.87 -16.36 -13.94
CA LYS A 178 4.27 -15.80 -12.71
C LYS A 178 2.80 -16.14 -12.56
N ILE A 179 2.17 -16.72 -13.56
CA ILE A 179 0.75 -17.06 -13.51
C ILE A 179 0.55 -18.39 -12.79
N PRO A 180 0.22 -18.41 -11.48
CA PRO A 180 -0.31 -19.60 -10.86
C PRO A 180 -1.76 -19.73 -11.32
N TYR A 181 -2.14 -20.86 -11.87
CA TYR A 181 -3.51 -21.08 -12.40
C TYR A 181 -4.62 -21.04 -11.34
N TYR A 182 -4.29 -20.81 -10.07
CA TYR A 182 -5.27 -20.75 -8.99
C TYR A 182 -5.42 -19.37 -8.33
N TYR A 183 -4.39 -18.52 -8.33
CA TYR A 183 -4.37 -17.24 -7.60
C TYR A 183 -3.99 -16.04 -8.46
N ASP A 184 -4.29 -16.10 -9.75
CA ASP A 184 -3.88 -15.05 -10.69
C ASP A 184 -4.51 -13.67 -10.38
N LEU A 185 -5.71 -13.62 -9.77
CA LEU A 185 -6.34 -12.38 -9.27
C LEU A 185 -5.50 -11.64 -8.22
N ARG A 186 -4.56 -12.31 -7.56
CA ARG A 186 -3.63 -11.66 -6.65
C ARG A 186 -2.78 -10.59 -7.34
N TYR A 187 -2.44 -10.78 -8.60
CA TYR A 187 -1.60 -9.84 -9.35
C TYR A 187 -2.31 -8.55 -9.71
N ILE A 188 -3.62 -8.50 -9.56
CA ILE A 188 -4.42 -7.29 -9.74
C ILE A 188 -5.04 -6.80 -8.42
N GLN A 189 -4.49 -7.19 -7.28
CA GLN A 189 -4.81 -6.58 -5.98
C GLN A 189 -4.13 -5.21 -5.88
N LEU A 190 -4.46 -4.34 -6.83
CA LEU A 190 -3.91 -3.00 -6.95
C LEU A 190 -4.72 -2.03 -6.09
N LEU A 191 -4.02 -1.15 -5.41
CA LEU A 191 -4.55 -0.09 -4.56
C LEU A 191 -4.27 1.27 -5.20
N PRO A 192 -5.17 2.24 -5.10
CA PRO A 192 -4.89 3.58 -5.60
C PRO A 192 -4.02 4.36 -4.62
N PHE A 193 -3.04 5.06 -5.15
CA PHE A 193 -2.22 6.00 -4.42
C PHE A 193 -2.12 7.29 -5.22
N SER A 194 -2.31 8.45 -4.59
CA SER A 194 -2.18 9.75 -5.29
C SER A 194 -0.73 9.96 -5.74
N LEU A 195 -0.49 9.88 -7.04
CA LEU A 195 0.85 10.07 -7.64
C LEU A 195 1.45 11.41 -7.20
N LYS A 196 0.66 12.46 -7.26
CA LYS A 196 1.04 13.82 -6.87
C LYS A 196 1.51 13.89 -5.41
N TYR A 197 0.77 13.25 -4.50
CA TYR A 197 1.14 13.21 -3.08
C TYR A 197 2.45 12.44 -2.84
N TRP A 198 2.68 11.34 -3.57
CA TRP A 198 3.84 10.48 -3.36
C TRP A 198 5.09 10.93 -4.08
N LEU A 199 4.97 11.38 -5.33
CA LEU A 199 6.12 11.70 -6.18
C LEU A 199 6.26 13.21 -6.49
N GLY A 200 5.24 14.01 -6.17
CA GLY A 200 5.21 15.44 -6.44
C GLY A 200 4.51 15.82 -7.75
N GLU A 201 4.21 17.11 -7.89
CA GLU A 201 3.50 17.66 -9.05
C GLU A 201 4.31 17.66 -10.35
N GLY A 202 5.62 17.49 -10.25
CA GLY A 202 6.52 17.48 -11.41
C GLY A 202 6.61 16.14 -12.12
N VAL A 203 5.92 15.09 -11.62
CA VAL A 203 5.92 13.73 -12.18
C VAL A 203 4.54 13.39 -12.70
N GLU A 204 4.47 12.84 -13.90
CA GLU A 204 3.23 12.37 -14.50
C GLU A 204 3.38 10.93 -14.99
N LEU A 205 2.33 10.12 -14.86
CA LEU A 205 2.24 8.83 -15.52
C LEU A 205 1.63 9.02 -16.92
N LYS A 206 2.30 8.51 -17.95
CA LYS A 206 1.84 8.55 -19.35
C LYS A 206 1.87 7.17 -19.98
N ASP A 207 1.10 7.01 -21.04
CA ASP A 207 1.12 5.87 -21.94
C ASP A 207 1.41 6.40 -23.36
N ASP A 208 2.42 5.84 -24.04
CA ASP A 208 2.84 6.28 -25.38
C ASP A 208 2.22 5.43 -26.52
N GLY A 209 1.31 4.52 -26.20
CA GLY A 209 0.77 3.53 -27.11
C GLY A 209 1.51 2.19 -27.06
N GLU A 210 2.70 2.15 -26.48
CA GLU A 210 3.51 0.93 -26.30
C GLU A 210 3.58 0.49 -24.82
N GLY A 211 3.44 1.43 -23.86
CA GLY A 211 3.47 1.15 -22.44
C GLY A 211 3.42 2.39 -21.54
N CYS A 212 3.28 2.14 -20.24
CA CYS A 212 3.32 3.21 -19.25
C CYS A 212 4.76 3.58 -18.87
N TYR A 213 4.98 4.88 -18.69
CA TYR A 213 6.25 5.46 -18.24
C TYR A 213 6.02 6.73 -17.44
N PHE A 214 7.03 7.15 -16.69
CA PHE A 214 7.01 8.45 -16.02
C PHE A 214 7.59 9.54 -16.90
N ALA A 215 6.86 10.66 -16.99
CA ALA A 215 7.30 11.90 -17.60
C ALA A 215 7.57 12.95 -16.52
N GLY A 216 8.32 14.01 -16.88
CA GLY A 216 8.70 15.08 -15.97
C GLY A 216 9.96 14.76 -15.17
N ASP A 217 10.04 15.24 -13.94
CA ASP A 217 11.23 15.11 -13.09
C ASP A 217 11.24 13.79 -12.30
N PHE A 218 11.12 12.68 -13.02
CA PHE A 218 11.23 11.34 -12.44
C PHE A 218 12.69 10.91 -12.35
N THR A 219 13.43 11.59 -11.50
CA THR A 219 14.79 11.24 -11.09
C THR A 219 14.82 10.99 -9.59
N LYS A 220 15.87 10.32 -9.07
CA LYS A 220 16.01 10.13 -7.63
C LYS A 220 15.95 11.49 -6.90
N GLU A 221 16.72 12.44 -7.36
CA GLU A 221 16.82 13.78 -6.78
C GLU A 221 15.51 14.56 -6.87
N GLY A 222 14.76 14.39 -7.98
CA GLY A 222 13.48 15.06 -8.21
C GLY A 222 12.36 14.59 -7.28
N ILE A 223 12.34 13.30 -6.96
CA ILE A 223 11.26 12.69 -6.15
C ILE A 223 11.62 12.49 -4.67
N GLU A 224 12.92 12.43 -4.31
CA GLU A 224 13.37 11.96 -2.98
C GLU A 224 12.76 12.78 -1.84
N LYS A 225 12.74 14.11 -1.97
CA LYS A 225 12.21 14.99 -0.92
C LYS A 225 10.71 14.78 -0.68
N GLN A 226 9.92 14.69 -1.77
CA GLN A 226 8.48 14.48 -1.67
C GLN A 226 8.18 13.08 -1.16
N LEU A 227 8.93 12.11 -1.63
CA LEU A 227 8.78 10.72 -1.23
C LEU A 227 9.10 10.52 0.26
N GLU A 228 10.18 11.15 0.77
CA GLU A 228 10.50 11.12 2.19
C GLU A 228 9.40 11.79 3.02
N TYR A 229 8.93 12.97 2.60
CA TYR A 229 7.80 13.62 3.23
C TYR A 229 6.58 12.70 3.30
N ALA A 230 6.14 12.15 2.19
CA ALA A 230 4.94 11.31 2.10
C ALA A 230 5.05 10.03 2.95
N ARG A 231 6.24 9.44 3.04
CA ARG A 231 6.49 8.24 3.86
C ARG A 231 6.26 8.48 5.34
N PHE A 232 6.77 9.58 5.86
CA PHE A 232 6.80 9.86 7.30
C PHE A 232 5.72 10.85 7.74
N ASN A 233 4.94 11.38 6.81
CA ASN A 233 3.85 12.28 7.14
C ASN A 233 2.70 11.54 7.85
N ALA A 234 2.32 12.05 9.01
CA ALA A 234 1.15 11.66 9.76
C ALA A 234 0.42 12.94 10.19
N GLY A 235 -0.40 13.49 9.32
CA GLY A 235 -1.10 14.76 9.50
C GLY A 235 -2.36 14.85 8.67
N GLU A 236 -3.13 15.92 8.86
CA GLU A 236 -4.39 16.16 8.18
C GLU A 236 -4.24 16.32 6.65
N ASP A 237 -3.06 16.67 6.19
CA ASP A 237 -2.71 16.81 4.78
C ASP A 237 -2.25 15.49 4.12
N ARG A 238 -2.25 14.37 4.87
CA ARG A 238 -1.98 13.06 4.31
C ARG A 238 -3.10 12.63 3.38
N VAL A 239 -2.76 12.35 2.12
CA VAL A 239 -3.72 11.85 1.12
C VAL A 239 -3.83 10.34 1.23
N SER A 240 -5.03 9.84 1.43
CA SER A 240 -5.32 8.42 1.60
C SER A 240 -6.71 8.04 1.06
N ALA A 241 -6.90 6.76 0.74
CA ALA A 241 -8.14 6.23 0.16
C ALA A 241 -8.81 5.19 1.08
N GLY A 242 -8.34 5.02 2.30
CA GLY A 242 -8.88 4.03 3.24
C GLY A 242 -10.02 4.56 4.10
N PRO A 243 -10.62 3.68 4.92
CA PRO A 243 -11.70 4.04 5.84
C PRO A 243 -11.25 4.93 7.00
N TYR A 244 -9.94 5.09 7.19
CA TYR A 244 -9.38 5.94 8.25
C TYR A 244 -8.30 6.86 7.71
N ASN A 245 -8.20 8.04 8.34
CA ASN A 245 -7.12 9.01 8.13
C ASN A 245 -6.10 8.91 9.25
N LEU A 246 -4.82 8.84 8.95
CA LEU A 246 -3.74 8.95 9.93
C LEU A 246 -3.49 10.44 10.18
N VAL A 247 -3.94 10.95 11.32
CA VAL A 247 -3.93 12.39 11.63
C VAL A 247 -2.79 12.81 12.55
N ALA A 248 -2.17 11.88 13.27
CA ALA A 248 -0.99 12.16 14.07
C ALA A 248 -0.15 10.90 14.33
N PHE A 249 1.16 11.09 14.49
CA PHE A 249 2.07 10.11 15.03
C PHE A 249 3.05 10.78 16.00
N ASP A 250 2.98 10.40 17.26
CA ASP A 250 3.95 10.81 18.27
C ASP A 250 5.04 9.74 18.42
N LYS A 251 6.22 10.05 17.93
CA LYS A 251 7.39 9.17 17.99
C LYS A 251 7.90 8.96 19.43
N GLY A 252 7.65 9.91 20.33
CA GLY A 252 8.10 9.80 21.72
C GLY A 252 7.30 8.81 22.55
N SER A 253 5.97 8.80 22.34
CA SER A 253 5.05 7.85 22.99
C SER A 253 4.75 6.62 22.13
N LEU A 254 5.24 6.58 20.87
CA LEU A 254 4.95 5.55 19.87
C LEU A 254 3.44 5.37 19.65
N GLN A 255 2.70 6.48 19.62
CA GLN A 255 1.26 6.51 19.46
C GLN A 255 0.85 7.11 18.12
N ALA A 256 0.06 6.37 17.35
CA ALA A 256 -0.59 6.87 16.13
C ALA A 256 -2.08 7.10 16.40
N THR A 257 -2.60 8.21 15.89
CA THR A 257 -4.03 8.57 15.99
C THR A 257 -4.65 8.50 14.60
N LEU A 258 -5.74 7.75 14.50
CA LEU A 258 -6.54 7.62 13.30
C LEU A 258 -7.95 8.14 13.55
N THR A 259 -8.54 8.79 12.54
CA THR A 259 -9.95 9.22 12.54
C THR A 259 -10.69 8.52 11.39
N ILE A 260 -12.00 8.39 11.51
CA ILE A 260 -12.83 7.89 10.41
C ILE A 260 -12.75 8.89 9.25
N ASN A 261 -12.62 8.36 8.04
CA ASN A 261 -12.61 9.13 6.78
C ASN A 261 -14.04 9.55 6.39
#